data_4b0e2d4bcf0a46a62305adfc63ca00ae
#
_entry.id   4b0e2d4bcf0a46a62305adfc63ca00ae
#
_cell.length_a   1.000
_cell.length_b   1.000
_cell.length_c   1.000
_cell.angle_alpha   90.00
_cell.angle_beta   90.00
_cell.angle_gamma   90.00
#
_symmetry.space_group_name_H-M   'P 1'
#
loop_
_entity.id
_entity.type
_entity.pdbx_description
1 polymer ?
#
loop_
_entity_poly.entity_id
_entity_poly.type
_entity_poly.pdbx_seq_one_letter_code
_entity_poly.pdbx_strand_id
1 'polypeptide(L)'
;MQRLQVHCRPLLAILLTVAMLATTTGHTSQEEAQTCAQALGQNRDIADGLLDDELQVLSWNIQKASNEGWAEDLSNFGGGIQLAFIQEASLQAPIAQTIPMPLYQAFAAGYTTDSQSTGVLTLSTSSPSLHCNLTAWEPWLGTPKATSITEYPLRGREERLLAINMHAVNFAMGLEDFEQQVHALGELLNEHTGPVIIAGDLNTWSASRQELVDSFMHRYDLIAVDFTPDLRTTAFGRALDHIYIRGMETRTAQVIQVSSSDHNPLLVRLQIL
;
A
#
# COMPACT_ATOMS: atom_id res chain seq x y z
N MET A 1 -48.33 -21.64 71.37
CA MET A 1 -47.79 -22.46 70.31
C MET A 1 -47.99 -21.71 69.00
N GLN A 2 -47.02 -20.85 68.56
CA GLN A 2 -47.07 -20.14 67.34
C GLN A 2 -46.09 -20.79 66.35
N ARG A 3 -46.60 -21.22 65.21
CA ARG A 3 -45.82 -21.79 64.14
C ARG A 3 -45.26 -20.66 63.28
N LEU A 4 -43.93 -20.54 63.18
CA LEU A 4 -43.23 -19.70 62.18
C LEU A 4 -43.33 -20.34 60.79
N GLN A 5 -43.93 -19.66 59.87
CA GLN A 5 -43.82 -19.97 58.43
C GLN A 5 -42.57 -19.30 57.84
N VAL A 6 -41.66 -20.15 57.35
CA VAL A 6 -40.48 -19.71 56.62
C VAL A 6 -40.86 -19.60 55.13
N HIS A 7 -40.83 -18.38 54.61
CA HIS A 7 -41.01 -18.13 53.19
C HIS A 7 -39.66 -18.24 52.47
N CYS A 8 -39.52 -19.30 51.68
CA CYS A 8 -38.40 -19.47 50.75
C CYS A 8 -38.66 -18.61 49.51
N ARG A 9 -37.82 -17.58 49.25
CA ARG A 9 -37.82 -16.81 48.01
C ARG A 9 -36.87 -17.47 47.00
N PRO A 10 -37.29 -17.68 45.74
CA PRO A 10 -36.36 -18.17 44.71
C PRO A 10 -35.40 -17.08 44.28
N LEU A 11 -34.09 -17.37 44.30
CA LEU A 11 -33.06 -16.59 43.70
C LEU A 11 -33.16 -16.72 42.18
N LEU A 12 -33.52 -15.63 41.53
CA LEU A 12 -33.49 -15.51 40.07
C LEU A 12 -32.03 -15.32 39.63
N ALA A 13 -31.42 -16.36 39.07
CA ALA A 13 -30.09 -16.28 38.48
C ALA A 13 -30.23 -15.54 37.12
N ILE A 14 -29.75 -14.29 37.07
CA ILE A 14 -29.59 -13.55 35.82
C ILE A 14 -28.33 -14.04 35.14
N LEU A 15 -28.48 -14.87 34.10
CA LEU A 15 -27.39 -15.19 33.16
C LEU A 15 -27.17 -13.94 32.29
N LEU A 16 -26.10 -13.20 32.59
CA LEU A 16 -25.54 -12.23 31.68
C LEU A 16 -24.81 -12.98 30.55
N THR A 17 -25.46 -13.10 29.41
CA THR A 17 -24.78 -13.46 28.16
C THR A 17 -23.98 -12.25 27.68
N VAL A 18 -22.67 -12.29 27.92
CA VAL A 18 -21.72 -11.37 27.27
C VAL A 18 -21.62 -11.81 25.82
N ALA A 19 -22.35 -11.13 24.93
CA ALA A 19 -22.12 -11.24 23.49
C ALA A 19 -20.76 -10.58 23.21
N MET A 20 -19.72 -11.38 22.98
CA MET A 20 -18.49 -10.90 22.38
C MET A 20 -18.83 -10.42 20.96
N LEU A 21 -18.92 -9.11 20.77
CA LEU A 21 -18.80 -8.49 19.45
C LEU A 21 -17.37 -8.71 19.00
N ALA A 22 -17.11 -9.78 18.27
CA ALA A 22 -15.94 -9.91 17.45
C ALA A 22 -16.11 -8.88 16.30
N THR A 23 -15.59 -7.68 16.50
CA THR A 23 -15.44 -6.69 15.40
C THR A 23 -14.39 -7.26 14.47
N THR A 24 -14.83 -7.79 13.35
CA THR A 24 -13.97 -8.28 12.27
C THR A 24 -13.28 -7.09 11.61
N THR A 25 -12.01 -6.88 11.92
CA THR A 25 -11.14 -5.87 11.30
C THR A 25 -10.94 -6.08 9.79
N GLY A 26 -11.32 -7.25 9.26
CA GLY A 26 -11.23 -7.56 7.82
C GLY A 26 -12.33 -6.95 6.94
N HIS A 27 -13.44 -6.49 7.51
CA HIS A 27 -14.51 -5.88 6.73
C HIS A 27 -14.18 -4.45 6.26
N THR A 28 -13.33 -3.72 6.99
CA THR A 28 -13.02 -2.32 6.68
C THR A 28 -12.22 -2.15 5.38
N SER A 29 -11.22 -2.99 5.12
CA SER A 29 -10.41 -2.87 3.90
C SER A 29 -11.20 -3.23 2.64
N GLN A 30 -12.14 -4.16 2.71
CA GLN A 30 -13.00 -4.51 1.58
C GLN A 30 -14.04 -3.42 1.28
N GLU A 31 -14.66 -2.83 2.30
CA GLU A 31 -15.61 -1.72 2.14
C GLU A 31 -14.90 -0.46 1.62
N GLU A 32 -13.70 -0.16 2.13
CA GLU A 32 -12.84 0.92 1.64
C GLU A 32 -12.49 0.70 0.16
N ALA A 33 -12.10 -0.51 -0.24
CA ALA A 33 -11.77 -0.86 -1.61
C ALA A 33 -12.97 -0.72 -2.55
N GLN A 34 -14.14 -1.20 -2.16
CA GLN A 34 -15.37 -1.08 -2.94
C GLN A 34 -15.79 0.39 -3.13
N THR A 35 -15.70 1.19 -2.07
CA THR A 35 -15.99 2.63 -2.15
C THR A 35 -15.01 3.34 -3.09
N CYS A 36 -13.73 3.00 -3.01
CA CYS A 36 -12.70 3.55 -3.87
C CYS A 36 -12.90 3.12 -5.34
N ALA A 37 -13.23 1.86 -5.59
CA ALA A 37 -13.49 1.33 -6.92
C ALA A 37 -14.65 2.06 -7.61
N GLN A 38 -15.73 2.34 -6.88
CA GLN A 38 -16.88 3.11 -7.39
C GLN A 38 -16.53 4.56 -7.76
N ALA A 39 -15.46 5.11 -7.17
CA ALA A 39 -15.01 6.48 -7.44
C ALA A 39 -14.05 6.60 -8.63
N LEU A 40 -13.51 5.48 -9.13
CA LEU A 40 -12.61 5.45 -10.29
C LEU A 40 -13.27 6.07 -11.51
N GLY A 41 -12.54 6.92 -12.23
CA GLY A 41 -13.01 7.58 -13.45
C GLY A 41 -14.09 8.65 -13.26
N GLN A 42 -14.59 8.87 -12.04
CA GLN A 42 -15.71 9.81 -11.78
C GLN A 42 -15.27 11.27 -11.84
N ASN A 43 -14.08 11.58 -11.32
CA ASN A 43 -13.60 12.95 -11.29
C ASN A 43 -12.90 13.31 -12.61
N ARG A 44 -13.46 14.26 -13.35
CA ARG A 44 -12.91 14.79 -14.61
C ARG A 44 -12.16 16.11 -14.42
N ASP A 45 -12.34 16.76 -13.29
CA ASP A 45 -11.66 18.01 -12.96
C ASP A 45 -10.22 17.69 -12.51
N ILE A 46 -9.29 17.86 -13.44
CA ILE A 46 -7.86 17.67 -13.20
C ILE A 46 -7.31 19.03 -12.76
N ALA A 47 -6.85 19.09 -11.53
CA ALA A 47 -6.37 20.35 -10.96
C ALA A 47 -5.09 20.84 -11.68
N ASP A 48 -4.13 19.92 -11.93
CA ASP A 48 -2.86 20.29 -12.55
C ASP A 48 -2.08 19.07 -13.07
N GLY A 49 -1.52 19.22 -14.27
CA GLY A 49 -0.60 18.27 -14.86
C GLY A 49 -1.26 17.01 -15.44
N LEU A 50 -0.55 16.37 -16.33
CA LEU A 50 -0.88 15.09 -16.93
C LEU A 50 0.38 14.25 -16.92
N LEU A 51 0.29 12.97 -16.62
CA LEU A 51 1.41 12.05 -16.78
C LEU A 51 1.60 11.75 -18.28
N ASP A 52 2.85 11.64 -18.68
CA ASP A 52 3.23 11.24 -20.04
C ASP A 52 3.25 9.71 -20.17
N ASP A 53 3.37 9.21 -21.40
CA ASP A 53 3.42 7.76 -21.65
C ASP A 53 4.71 7.11 -21.15
N GLU A 54 5.80 7.86 -21.01
CA GLU A 54 7.05 7.39 -20.42
C GLU A 54 7.14 7.88 -18.96
N LEU A 55 7.28 6.94 -18.04
CA LEU A 55 7.31 7.19 -16.61
C LEU A 55 8.60 6.67 -15.99
N GLN A 56 9.31 7.52 -15.25
CA GLN A 56 10.34 7.09 -14.31
C GLN A 56 9.71 6.93 -12.94
N VAL A 57 9.75 5.70 -12.42
CA VAL A 57 9.06 5.29 -11.18
C VAL A 57 10.08 4.82 -10.16
N LEU A 58 9.94 5.30 -8.93
CA LEU A 58 10.68 4.86 -7.76
C LEU A 58 9.75 4.10 -6.82
N SER A 59 10.20 2.97 -6.26
CA SER A 59 9.58 2.34 -5.08
C SER A 59 10.64 2.12 -4.01
N TRP A 60 10.37 2.58 -2.78
CA TRP A 60 11.34 2.49 -1.69
C TRP A 60 10.68 2.47 -0.31
N ASN A 61 10.91 1.42 0.47
CA ASN A 61 10.68 1.46 1.90
C ASN A 61 11.83 2.24 2.55
N ILE A 62 11.54 3.46 3.02
CA ILE A 62 12.54 4.43 3.49
C ILE A 62 12.85 4.30 4.99
N GLN A 63 12.34 3.27 5.65
CA GLN A 63 12.56 3.00 7.08
C GLN A 63 12.34 4.25 7.95
N LYS A 64 11.19 4.91 7.77
CA LYS A 64 10.76 6.14 8.47
C LYS A 64 11.66 7.36 8.25
N ALA A 65 12.56 7.30 7.26
CA ALA A 65 13.62 8.30 7.06
C ALA A 65 14.45 8.52 8.34
N SER A 66 14.71 7.44 9.08
CA SER A 66 15.35 7.49 10.40
C SER A 66 16.87 7.38 10.36
N ASN A 67 17.44 6.84 9.29
CA ASN A 67 18.88 6.67 9.13
C ASN A 67 19.50 7.89 8.44
N GLU A 68 20.78 8.12 8.69
CA GLU A 68 21.53 9.17 7.97
C GLU A 68 21.67 8.81 6.47
N GLY A 69 21.69 9.82 5.61
CA GLY A 69 21.95 9.67 4.17
C GLY A 69 20.72 9.48 3.29
N TRP A 70 19.55 9.15 3.83
CA TRP A 70 18.35 8.92 3.01
C TRP A 70 17.98 10.12 2.11
N ALA A 71 18.19 11.34 2.61
CA ALA A 71 17.86 12.55 1.87
C ALA A 71 18.84 12.77 0.69
N GLU A 72 20.13 12.48 0.90
CA GLU A 72 21.13 12.53 -0.17
C GLU A 72 20.84 11.46 -1.23
N ASP A 73 20.58 10.22 -0.83
CA ASP A 73 20.23 9.14 -1.73
C ASP A 73 18.98 9.50 -2.54
N LEU A 74 17.89 9.92 -1.88
CA LEU A 74 16.66 10.31 -2.56
C LEU A 74 16.86 11.48 -3.53
N SER A 75 17.70 12.46 -3.18
CA SER A 75 18.05 13.57 -4.08
C SER A 75 18.84 13.09 -5.30
N ASN A 76 19.76 12.14 -5.11
CA ASN A 76 20.63 11.64 -6.18
C ASN A 76 19.86 10.87 -7.27
N PHE A 77 18.90 10.01 -6.88
CA PHE A 77 18.11 9.25 -7.86
C PHE A 77 16.69 9.78 -8.06
N GLY A 78 16.27 10.80 -7.31
CA GLY A 78 14.95 11.44 -7.42
C GLY A 78 14.78 12.34 -8.64
N GLY A 79 15.85 12.69 -9.35
CA GLY A 79 15.80 13.55 -10.54
C GLY A 79 15.05 12.89 -11.68
N GLY A 80 13.99 13.55 -12.19
CA GLY A 80 13.20 13.07 -13.32
C GLY A 80 12.15 12.02 -12.98
N ILE A 81 11.90 11.74 -11.70
CA ILE A 81 10.82 10.84 -11.26
C ILE A 81 9.47 11.50 -11.51
N GLN A 82 8.55 10.80 -12.19
CA GLN A 82 7.16 11.21 -12.33
C GLN A 82 6.27 10.60 -11.25
N LEU A 83 6.66 9.44 -10.68
CA LEU A 83 5.88 8.75 -9.67
C LEU A 83 6.82 8.06 -8.66
N ALA A 84 6.61 8.31 -7.36
CA ALA A 84 7.35 7.63 -6.30
C ALA A 84 6.39 7.00 -5.30
N PHE A 85 6.65 5.73 -4.97
CA PHE A 85 5.96 4.92 -3.98
C PHE A 85 6.88 4.73 -2.78
N ILE A 86 6.62 5.44 -1.70
CA ILE A 86 7.47 5.40 -0.49
C ILE A 86 6.70 4.69 0.63
N GLN A 87 7.24 3.60 1.13
CA GLN A 87 6.70 2.88 2.28
C GLN A 87 7.46 3.29 3.54
N GLU A 88 6.84 3.10 4.69
CA GLU A 88 7.28 3.62 5.99
C GLU A 88 7.62 5.12 5.95
N ALA A 89 6.95 5.89 5.10
CA ALA A 89 7.15 7.34 5.08
C ALA A 89 6.71 7.98 6.41
N SER A 90 7.56 8.84 6.97
CA SER A 90 7.22 9.67 8.13
C SER A 90 6.75 11.04 7.67
N LEU A 91 5.57 11.50 8.15
CA LEU A 91 5.10 12.86 7.86
C LEU A 91 5.99 13.95 8.47
N GLN A 92 6.80 13.61 9.46
CA GLN A 92 7.73 14.54 10.09
C GLN A 92 9.02 14.72 9.29
N ALA A 93 9.31 13.81 8.33
CA ALA A 93 10.46 13.92 7.44
C ALA A 93 10.10 14.69 6.16
N PRO A 94 10.95 15.60 5.68
CA PRO A 94 10.67 16.42 4.49
C PRO A 94 10.92 15.64 3.18
N ILE A 95 10.32 14.45 3.03
CA ILE A 95 10.61 13.52 1.93
C ILE A 95 10.33 14.16 0.57
N ALA A 96 9.16 14.76 0.39
CA ALA A 96 8.79 15.38 -0.88
C ALA A 96 9.65 16.60 -1.23
N GLN A 97 10.11 17.34 -0.22
CA GLN A 97 10.96 18.52 -0.41
C GLN A 97 12.41 18.17 -0.78
N THR A 98 12.81 16.92 -0.57
CA THR A 98 14.14 16.43 -0.92
C THR A 98 14.28 16.21 -2.43
N ILE A 99 13.20 15.90 -3.13
CA ILE A 99 13.19 15.76 -4.59
C ILE A 99 13.14 17.15 -5.20
N PRO A 100 14.08 17.53 -6.12
CA PRO A 100 14.23 18.90 -6.60
C PRO A 100 13.21 19.29 -7.66
N MET A 101 11.93 18.97 -7.45
CA MET A 101 10.81 19.33 -8.33
C MET A 101 9.50 19.40 -7.54
N PRO A 102 8.53 20.20 -7.99
CA PRO A 102 7.20 20.22 -7.39
C PRO A 102 6.51 18.86 -7.53
N LEU A 103 6.01 18.31 -6.42
CA LEU A 103 5.31 17.04 -6.39
C LEU A 103 4.01 17.14 -5.61
N TYR A 104 2.96 16.52 -6.14
CA TYR A 104 1.74 16.24 -5.39
C TYR A 104 1.98 15.07 -4.45
N GLN A 105 1.31 15.12 -3.29
CA GLN A 105 1.49 14.14 -2.22
C GLN A 105 0.15 13.49 -1.89
N ALA A 106 0.12 12.16 -1.91
CA ALA A 106 -0.98 11.35 -1.43
C ALA A 106 -0.45 10.44 -0.30
N PHE A 107 -0.89 10.70 0.93
CA PHE A 107 -0.43 9.96 2.10
C PHE A 107 -1.55 9.10 2.66
N ALA A 108 -1.29 7.80 2.82
CA ALA A 108 -2.15 6.86 3.53
C ALA A 108 -1.51 6.54 4.87
N ALA A 109 -2.19 6.93 5.95
CA ALA A 109 -1.70 6.71 7.30
C ALA A 109 -1.71 5.21 7.65
N GLY A 110 -0.57 4.75 8.16
CA GLY A 110 -0.43 3.49 8.85
C GLY A 110 -0.37 3.73 10.37
N TYR A 111 0.75 3.38 10.98
CA TYR A 111 0.93 3.55 12.42
C TYR A 111 1.08 5.03 12.80
N THR A 112 0.23 5.49 13.73
CA THR A 112 0.20 6.87 14.21
C THR A 112 0.25 6.90 15.73
N THR A 113 1.09 7.80 16.26
CA THR A 113 1.18 8.17 17.69
C THR A 113 1.02 9.67 17.82
N ASP A 114 1.00 10.19 19.06
CA ASP A 114 0.93 11.62 19.33
C ASP A 114 2.09 12.42 18.70
N SER A 115 3.24 11.78 18.49
CA SER A 115 4.47 12.44 18.02
C SER A 115 4.90 12.02 16.61
N GLN A 116 4.37 10.94 16.06
CA GLN A 116 4.80 10.42 14.76
C GLN A 116 3.63 9.79 14.01
N SER A 117 3.52 10.11 12.73
CA SER A 117 2.62 9.44 11.79
C SER A 117 3.45 8.83 10.66
N THR A 118 3.34 7.53 10.51
CA THR A 118 4.01 6.79 9.44
C THR A 118 2.98 6.07 8.57
N GLY A 119 3.32 5.84 7.31
CA GLY A 119 2.41 5.21 6.37
C GLY A 119 3.07 5.00 5.01
N VAL A 120 2.26 5.05 3.96
CA VAL A 120 2.76 5.07 2.59
C VAL A 120 2.51 6.45 1.97
N LEU A 121 3.51 6.97 1.28
CA LEU A 121 3.47 8.27 0.61
C LEU A 121 3.66 8.05 -0.90
N THR A 122 2.67 8.43 -1.68
CA THR A 122 2.80 8.48 -3.14
C THR A 122 3.07 9.92 -3.55
N LEU A 123 4.15 10.13 -4.30
CA LEU A 123 4.54 11.42 -4.86
C LEU A 123 4.38 11.38 -6.37
N SER A 124 3.90 12.46 -6.98
CA SER A 124 3.68 12.52 -8.42
C SER A 124 3.84 13.93 -8.98
N THR A 125 4.24 14.02 -10.25
CA THR A 125 4.31 15.30 -10.99
C THR A 125 2.94 15.75 -11.50
N SER A 126 1.92 14.90 -11.40
CA SER A 126 0.53 15.21 -11.77
C SER A 126 -0.37 15.13 -10.55
N SER A 127 -1.37 16.00 -10.48
CA SER A 127 -2.43 15.89 -9.47
C SER A 127 -3.24 14.60 -9.71
N PRO A 128 -3.42 13.74 -8.68
CA PRO A 128 -4.29 12.59 -8.83
C PRO A 128 -5.76 13.04 -9.00
N SER A 129 -6.49 12.37 -9.89
CA SER A 129 -7.94 12.54 -10.03
C SER A 129 -8.72 11.84 -8.91
N LEU A 130 -8.10 10.84 -8.30
CA LEU A 130 -8.62 10.10 -7.14
C LEU A 130 -7.47 9.78 -6.20
N HIS A 131 -7.74 9.87 -4.89
CA HIS A 131 -6.89 9.33 -3.84
C HIS A 131 -7.76 8.65 -2.79
N CYS A 132 -7.48 7.37 -2.54
CA CYS A 132 -8.11 6.59 -1.48
C CYS A 132 -7.05 5.84 -0.68
N ASN A 133 -7.44 5.42 0.52
CA ASN A 133 -6.61 4.65 1.41
C ASN A 133 -7.32 3.36 1.81
N LEU A 134 -6.57 2.25 1.85
CA LEU A 134 -7.02 1.01 2.48
C LEU A 134 -6.16 0.73 3.70
N THR A 135 -6.79 0.18 4.73
CA THR A 135 -6.13 -0.14 6.00
C THR A 135 -6.22 -1.64 6.27
N ALA A 136 -5.07 -2.28 6.50
CA ALA A 136 -4.99 -3.65 6.98
C ALA A 136 -4.30 -3.69 8.35
N TRP A 137 -4.75 -4.55 9.26
CA TRP A 137 -4.21 -4.61 10.62
C TRP A 137 -3.28 -5.80 10.79
N GLU A 138 -2.12 -5.56 11.37
CA GLU A 138 -1.24 -6.64 11.83
C GLU A 138 -1.82 -7.22 13.12
N PRO A 139 -2.28 -8.48 13.11
CA PRO A 139 -3.05 -9.03 14.23
C PRO A 139 -2.25 -9.15 15.52
N TRP A 140 -0.92 -9.25 15.43
CA TRP A 140 -0.05 -9.44 16.59
C TRP A 140 0.45 -8.14 17.20
N LEU A 141 0.69 -7.14 16.37
CA LEU A 141 1.22 -5.86 16.81
C LEU A 141 0.12 -4.83 17.01
N GLY A 142 -1.09 -5.08 16.46
CA GLY A 142 -2.17 -4.12 16.45
C GLY A 142 -1.81 -2.84 15.69
N THR A 143 -0.84 -2.96 14.75
CA THR A 143 -0.37 -1.83 13.95
C THR A 143 -1.04 -1.85 12.58
N PRO A 144 -1.60 -0.74 12.10
CA PRO A 144 -2.17 -0.66 10.77
C PRO A 144 -1.07 -0.57 9.72
N LYS A 145 -1.25 -1.32 8.63
CA LYS A 145 -0.52 -1.17 7.37
C LYS A 145 -1.42 -0.49 6.37
N ALA A 146 -0.85 0.41 5.59
CA ALA A 146 -1.60 1.23 4.65
C ALA A 146 -1.33 0.83 3.20
N THR A 147 -2.35 1.00 2.37
CA THR A 147 -2.25 1.01 0.91
C THR A 147 -2.82 2.33 0.40
N SER A 148 -2.06 3.07 -0.40
CA SER A 148 -2.52 4.28 -1.07
C SER A 148 -2.86 3.96 -2.52
N ILE A 149 -4.06 4.34 -2.92
CA ILE A 149 -4.57 4.19 -4.29
C ILE A 149 -4.71 5.57 -4.89
N THR A 150 -4.09 5.80 -6.03
CA THR A 150 -4.18 7.06 -6.77
C THR A 150 -4.50 6.77 -8.23
N GLU A 151 -5.32 7.62 -8.83
CA GLU A 151 -5.64 7.57 -10.26
C GLU A 151 -5.12 8.84 -10.92
N TYR A 152 -4.48 8.70 -12.07
CA TYR A 152 -3.88 9.82 -12.79
C TYR A 152 -4.38 9.91 -14.22
N PRO A 153 -4.68 11.13 -14.72
CA PRO A 153 -4.94 11.36 -16.12
C PRO A 153 -3.64 11.25 -16.93
N LEU A 154 -3.75 10.72 -18.13
CA LEU A 154 -2.65 10.54 -19.07
C LEU A 154 -2.77 11.54 -20.23
N ARG A 155 -1.63 12.05 -20.67
CA ARG A 155 -1.58 13.01 -21.79
C ARG A 155 -2.03 12.35 -23.09
N GLY A 156 -3.08 12.91 -23.70
CA GLY A 156 -3.58 12.47 -25.00
C GLY A 156 -4.35 11.13 -24.96
N ARG A 157 -4.71 10.62 -23.78
CA ARG A 157 -5.48 9.39 -23.59
C ARG A 157 -6.77 9.65 -22.80
N GLU A 158 -7.78 8.82 -23.06
CA GLU A 158 -8.98 8.77 -22.23
C GLU A 158 -8.80 7.85 -21.03
N GLU A 159 -7.96 6.82 -21.19
CA GLU A 159 -7.58 5.92 -20.10
C GLU A 159 -6.77 6.67 -19.04
N ARG A 160 -6.81 6.14 -17.85
CA ARG A 160 -6.09 6.66 -16.69
C ARG A 160 -5.15 5.63 -16.13
N LEU A 161 -4.08 6.07 -15.51
CA LEU A 161 -3.18 5.22 -14.76
C LEU A 161 -3.74 5.00 -13.36
N LEU A 162 -3.94 3.74 -12.96
CA LEU A 162 -4.15 3.35 -11.57
C LEU A 162 -2.79 3.01 -10.94
N ALA A 163 -2.43 3.73 -9.88
CA ALA A 163 -1.18 3.55 -9.16
C ALA A 163 -1.46 3.18 -7.70
N ILE A 164 -0.97 2.02 -7.27
CA ILE A 164 -1.19 1.44 -5.95
C ILE A 164 0.15 1.30 -5.22
N ASN A 165 0.29 2.03 -4.12
CA ASN A 165 1.44 1.97 -3.22
C ASN A 165 1.06 1.15 -1.99
N MET A 166 1.64 -0.03 -1.83
CA MET A 166 1.26 -0.99 -0.80
C MET A 166 2.40 -1.26 0.18
N HIS A 167 2.08 -1.22 1.47
CA HIS A 167 2.89 -1.83 2.51
C HIS A 167 2.08 -2.97 3.12
N ALA A 168 2.45 -4.19 2.78
CA ALA A 168 1.70 -5.37 3.18
C ALA A 168 1.92 -5.72 4.66
N VAL A 169 0.93 -6.38 5.28
CA VAL A 169 1.07 -6.92 6.63
C VAL A 169 2.23 -7.91 6.70
N ASN A 170 3.07 -7.76 7.73
CA ASN A 170 4.27 -8.57 7.89
C ASN A 170 4.06 -9.67 8.93
N PHE A 171 3.68 -9.29 10.15
CA PHE A 171 3.57 -10.19 11.30
C PHE A 171 2.13 -10.73 11.46
N ALA A 172 1.77 -11.73 10.64
CA ALA A 172 0.52 -12.47 10.75
C ALA A 172 0.79 -13.96 10.86
N MET A 173 0.02 -14.66 11.72
CA MET A 173 0.02 -16.14 11.70
C MET A 173 -0.85 -16.62 10.54
N GLY A 174 -0.26 -17.43 9.66
CA GLY A 174 -0.94 -17.88 8.44
C GLY A 174 -0.95 -16.84 7.34
N LEU A 175 -1.87 -16.99 6.41
CA LEU A 175 -1.98 -16.12 5.22
C LEU A 175 -3.23 -15.25 5.23
N GLU A 176 -4.17 -15.48 6.14
CA GLU A 176 -5.53 -14.93 6.06
C GLU A 176 -5.56 -13.40 5.97
N ASP A 177 -4.89 -12.70 6.90
CA ASP A 177 -4.87 -11.22 6.89
C ASP A 177 -4.11 -10.68 5.68
N PHE A 178 -3.02 -11.35 5.28
CA PHE A 178 -2.27 -11.01 4.09
C PHE A 178 -3.09 -11.22 2.80
N GLU A 179 -3.80 -12.35 2.72
CA GLU A 179 -4.70 -12.67 1.60
C GLU A 179 -5.84 -11.67 1.50
N GLN A 180 -6.47 -11.30 2.61
CA GLN A 180 -7.53 -10.29 2.64
C GLN A 180 -7.04 -8.94 2.13
N GLN A 181 -5.85 -8.50 2.56
CA GLN A 181 -5.25 -7.24 2.08
C GLN A 181 -4.98 -7.26 0.57
N VAL A 182 -4.41 -8.35 0.06
CA VAL A 182 -4.13 -8.49 -1.38
C VAL A 182 -5.43 -8.57 -2.18
N HIS A 183 -6.41 -9.37 -1.72
CA HIS A 183 -7.67 -9.57 -2.43
C HIS A 183 -8.57 -8.31 -2.45
N ALA A 184 -8.43 -7.41 -1.46
CA ALA A 184 -9.16 -6.14 -1.47
C ALA A 184 -8.84 -5.30 -2.72
N LEU A 185 -7.62 -5.43 -3.29
CA LEU A 185 -7.25 -4.75 -4.54
C LEU A 185 -8.07 -5.24 -5.75
N GLY A 186 -8.68 -6.43 -5.66
CA GLY A 186 -9.48 -7.00 -6.74
C GLY A 186 -10.68 -6.14 -7.11
N GLU A 187 -11.31 -5.46 -6.16
CA GLU A 187 -12.43 -4.52 -6.43
C GLU A 187 -11.99 -3.41 -7.39
N LEU A 188 -10.81 -2.84 -7.15
CA LEU A 188 -10.24 -1.78 -7.99
C LEU A 188 -9.86 -2.30 -9.39
N LEU A 189 -9.22 -3.46 -9.44
CA LEU A 189 -8.71 -4.05 -10.68
C LEU A 189 -9.83 -4.55 -11.60
N ASN A 190 -10.99 -4.92 -11.04
CA ASN A 190 -12.20 -5.27 -11.80
C ASN A 190 -12.84 -4.06 -12.48
N GLU A 191 -12.83 -2.90 -11.81
CA GLU A 191 -13.45 -1.68 -12.34
C GLU A 191 -12.51 -0.88 -13.25
N HIS A 192 -11.18 -1.06 -13.10
CA HIS A 192 -10.20 -0.30 -13.85
C HIS A 192 -9.67 -1.07 -15.07
N THR A 193 -9.86 -0.51 -16.26
CA THR A 193 -9.45 -1.13 -17.53
C THR A 193 -8.15 -0.59 -18.11
N GLY A 194 -7.67 0.56 -17.62
CA GLY A 194 -6.44 1.22 -18.07
C GLY A 194 -5.15 0.59 -17.53
N PRO A 195 -4.01 1.26 -17.78
CA PRO A 195 -2.73 0.84 -17.24
C PRO A 195 -2.70 0.87 -15.71
N VAL A 196 -1.95 -0.06 -15.11
CA VAL A 196 -1.83 -0.22 -13.65
C VAL A 196 -0.38 -0.37 -13.25
N ILE A 197 -0.01 0.26 -12.13
CA ILE A 197 1.23 -0.02 -11.38
C ILE A 197 0.85 -0.39 -9.95
N ILE A 198 1.31 -1.53 -9.47
CA ILE A 198 1.28 -1.90 -8.05
C ILE A 198 2.73 -2.01 -7.59
N ALA A 199 3.12 -1.23 -6.61
CA ALA A 199 4.48 -1.22 -6.10
C ALA A 199 4.53 -1.12 -4.58
N GLY A 200 5.59 -1.63 -4.00
CA GLY A 200 5.87 -1.47 -2.58
C GLY A 200 6.54 -2.66 -1.92
N ASP A 201 6.59 -2.58 -0.59
CA ASP A 201 7.02 -3.67 0.27
C ASP A 201 5.84 -4.63 0.50
N LEU A 202 5.85 -5.72 -0.27
CA LEU A 202 4.79 -6.74 -0.23
C LEU A 202 5.06 -7.84 0.81
N ASN A 203 6.18 -7.76 1.53
CA ASN A 203 6.52 -8.70 2.60
C ASN A 203 6.39 -10.19 2.19
N THR A 204 6.84 -10.54 0.98
CA THR A 204 6.76 -11.88 0.37
C THR A 204 7.89 -12.82 0.83
N TRP A 205 8.23 -12.78 2.12
CA TRP A 205 9.34 -13.55 2.71
C TRP A 205 9.10 -15.07 2.76
N SER A 206 7.91 -15.58 2.45
CA SER A 206 7.62 -17.02 2.38
C SER A 206 7.15 -17.45 0.99
N ALA A 207 7.31 -18.75 0.66
CA ALA A 207 6.83 -19.30 -0.60
C ALA A 207 5.33 -19.09 -0.79
N SER A 208 4.55 -19.35 0.26
CA SER A 208 3.10 -19.21 0.20
C SER A 208 2.61 -17.77 -0.02
N ARG A 209 3.31 -16.78 0.56
CA ARG A 209 3.02 -15.36 0.30
C ARG A 209 3.34 -14.98 -1.13
N GLN A 210 4.49 -15.40 -1.64
CA GLN A 210 4.88 -15.14 -3.02
C GLN A 210 3.90 -15.78 -4.01
N GLU A 211 3.55 -17.06 -3.81
CA GLU A 211 2.58 -17.78 -4.65
C GLU A 211 1.19 -17.12 -4.65
N LEU A 212 0.75 -16.62 -3.49
CA LEU A 212 -0.51 -15.90 -3.37
C LEU A 212 -0.48 -14.60 -4.19
N VAL A 213 0.57 -13.80 -4.03
CA VAL A 213 0.75 -12.54 -4.79
C VAL A 213 0.84 -12.83 -6.28
N ASP A 214 1.69 -13.77 -6.71
CA ASP A 214 1.87 -14.10 -8.12
C ASP A 214 0.57 -14.59 -8.75
N SER A 215 -0.18 -15.44 -8.06
CA SER A 215 -1.47 -15.94 -8.52
C SER A 215 -2.52 -14.84 -8.63
N PHE A 216 -2.55 -13.93 -7.66
CA PHE A 216 -3.43 -12.76 -7.67
C PHE A 216 -3.07 -11.82 -8.83
N MET A 217 -1.80 -11.43 -8.96
CA MET A 217 -1.34 -10.51 -10.01
C MET A 217 -1.59 -11.09 -11.42
N HIS A 218 -1.32 -12.38 -11.62
CA HIS A 218 -1.60 -13.08 -12.88
C HIS A 218 -3.08 -13.05 -13.26
N ARG A 219 -3.99 -13.19 -12.29
CA ARG A 219 -5.45 -13.13 -12.53
C ARG A 219 -5.90 -11.81 -13.15
N TYR A 220 -5.17 -10.71 -12.89
CA TYR A 220 -5.47 -9.37 -13.37
C TYR A 220 -4.52 -8.89 -14.47
N ASP A 221 -3.81 -9.82 -15.13
CA ASP A 221 -2.85 -9.54 -16.20
C ASP A 221 -1.70 -8.59 -15.78
N LEU A 222 -1.36 -8.61 -14.50
CA LEU A 222 -0.23 -7.86 -13.95
C LEU A 222 1.04 -8.69 -14.05
N ILE A 223 2.09 -8.12 -14.59
CA ILE A 223 3.40 -8.75 -14.81
C ILE A 223 4.42 -8.13 -13.84
N ALA A 224 5.20 -8.98 -13.18
CA ALA A 224 6.31 -8.52 -12.34
C ALA A 224 7.41 -7.87 -13.19
N VAL A 225 7.96 -6.77 -12.69
CA VAL A 225 9.18 -6.19 -13.26
C VAL A 225 10.39 -7.01 -12.80
N ASP A 226 11.20 -7.45 -13.76
CA ASP A 226 12.44 -8.18 -13.51
C ASP A 226 13.62 -7.22 -13.32
N PHE A 227 14.48 -7.54 -12.36
CA PHE A 227 15.70 -6.77 -12.08
C PHE A 227 16.94 -7.62 -12.35
N THR A 228 17.88 -7.07 -13.11
CA THR A 228 19.16 -7.76 -13.41
C THR A 228 20.33 -6.78 -13.30
N PRO A 229 21.26 -6.93 -12.32
CA PRO A 229 21.21 -7.93 -11.24
C PRO A 229 20.07 -7.67 -10.26
N ASP A 230 19.51 -8.73 -9.67
CA ASP A 230 18.52 -8.61 -8.62
C ASP A 230 19.20 -8.38 -7.27
N LEU A 231 19.16 -7.15 -6.83
CA LEU A 231 19.73 -6.68 -5.56
C LEU A 231 18.65 -6.24 -4.57
N ARG A 232 17.38 -6.65 -4.80
CA ARG A 232 16.28 -6.34 -3.89
C ARG A 232 16.58 -6.88 -2.50
N THR A 233 16.07 -6.16 -1.50
CA THR A 233 16.13 -6.62 -0.12
C THR A 233 15.39 -7.95 0.02
N THR A 234 15.99 -8.89 0.73
CA THR A 234 15.46 -10.24 0.90
C THR A 234 15.31 -10.62 2.36
N ALA A 235 14.25 -11.38 2.65
CA ALA A 235 14.13 -12.14 3.89
C ALA A 235 13.93 -13.63 3.55
N PHE A 236 14.63 -14.50 4.25
CA PHE A 236 14.63 -15.95 3.99
C PHE A 236 14.91 -16.31 2.52
N GLY A 237 15.73 -15.48 1.84
CA GLY A 237 16.13 -15.68 0.44
C GLY A 237 15.05 -15.29 -0.60
N ARG A 238 14.04 -14.51 -0.22
CA ARG A 238 12.98 -14.02 -1.09
C ARG A 238 12.93 -12.50 -1.05
N ALA A 239 12.70 -11.87 -2.22
CA ALA A 239 12.55 -10.43 -2.31
C ALA A 239 11.29 -9.98 -1.55
N LEU A 240 11.37 -8.82 -0.91
CA LEU A 240 10.26 -8.21 -0.18
C LEU A 240 9.54 -7.16 -1.03
N ASP A 241 10.30 -6.43 -1.84
CA ASP A 241 9.85 -5.29 -2.62
C ASP A 241 9.58 -5.70 -4.06
N HIS A 242 8.46 -5.26 -4.61
CA HIS A 242 8.03 -5.62 -5.96
C HIS A 242 7.42 -4.42 -6.70
N ILE A 243 7.47 -4.51 -8.03
CA ILE A 243 6.70 -3.67 -8.94
C ILE A 243 6.00 -4.60 -9.92
N TYR A 244 4.67 -4.51 -10.01
CA TYR A 244 3.84 -5.20 -10.98
C TYR A 244 3.18 -4.17 -11.89
N ILE A 245 3.07 -4.48 -13.18
CA ILE A 245 2.54 -3.58 -14.21
C ILE A 245 1.53 -4.27 -15.11
N ARG A 246 0.55 -3.51 -15.59
CA ARG A 246 -0.39 -3.90 -16.65
C ARG A 246 -0.51 -2.77 -17.66
N GLY A 247 -0.62 -3.09 -18.97
CA GLY A 247 -0.72 -2.11 -20.04
C GLY A 247 0.54 -1.27 -20.24
N MET A 248 1.70 -1.79 -19.83
CA MET A 248 3.00 -1.13 -19.90
C MET A 248 4.10 -2.11 -20.26
N GLU A 249 5.22 -1.59 -20.74
CA GLU A 249 6.48 -2.33 -20.89
C GLU A 249 7.60 -1.68 -20.09
N THR A 250 8.53 -2.51 -19.60
CA THR A 250 9.72 -2.06 -18.87
C THR A 250 10.81 -1.68 -19.87
N ARG A 251 11.27 -0.43 -19.85
CA ARG A 251 12.43 0.06 -20.62
C ARG A 251 13.74 -0.17 -19.90
N THR A 252 13.77 0.15 -18.61
CA THR A 252 14.92 -0.11 -17.73
C THR A 252 14.41 -0.44 -16.33
N ALA A 253 15.13 -1.33 -15.64
CA ALA A 253 14.88 -1.67 -14.25
C ALA A 253 16.21 -1.87 -13.52
N GLN A 254 16.35 -1.22 -12.38
CA GLN A 254 17.54 -1.33 -11.54
C GLN A 254 17.19 -1.28 -10.06
N VAL A 255 17.99 -1.95 -9.26
CA VAL A 255 17.98 -1.86 -7.81
C VAL A 255 19.21 -1.08 -7.38
N ILE A 256 19.01 -0.02 -6.60
CA ILE A 256 20.09 0.83 -6.12
C ILE A 256 20.48 0.38 -4.71
N GLN A 257 21.74 0.01 -4.49
CA GLN A 257 22.19 -0.34 -3.15
C GLN A 257 22.41 0.92 -2.33
N VAL A 258 21.81 0.96 -1.14
CA VAL A 258 21.93 2.05 -0.17
C VAL A 258 22.29 1.50 1.21
N SER A 259 22.77 2.38 2.09
CA SER A 259 22.96 2.09 3.53
C SER A 259 22.02 2.90 4.41
N SER A 260 21.23 3.79 3.81
CA SER A 260 20.31 4.70 4.50
C SER A 260 18.94 4.10 4.78
N SER A 261 18.67 2.90 4.30
CA SER A 261 17.52 2.07 4.63
C SER A 261 17.94 0.61 4.65
N ASP A 262 17.15 -0.24 5.34
CA ASP A 262 17.27 -1.69 5.26
C ASP A 262 16.62 -2.27 3.98
N HIS A 263 15.99 -1.42 3.16
CA HIS A 263 15.49 -1.75 1.84
C HIS A 263 16.22 -0.98 0.74
N ASN A 264 16.57 -1.69 -0.33
CA ASN A 264 17.16 -1.10 -1.52
C ASN A 264 16.07 -0.54 -2.45
N PRO A 265 16.16 0.75 -2.88
CA PRO A 265 15.18 1.34 -3.79
C PRO A 265 15.16 0.68 -5.16
N LEU A 266 13.96 0.56 -5.71
CA LEU A 266 13.68 0.08 -7.06
C LEU A 266 13.42 1.29 -7.97
N LEU A 267 14.21 1.45 -9.03
CA LEU A 267 14.05 2.50 -10.02
C LEU A 267 13.77 1.89 -11.39
N VAL A 268 12.66 2.24 -12.01
CA VAL A 268 12.25 1.70 -13.31
C VAL A 268 11.82 2.80 -14.26
N ARG A 269 12.05 2.59 -15.56
CA ARG A 269 11.40 3.33 -16.64
C ARG A 269 10.38 2.45 -17.31
N LEU A 270 9.16 2.95 -17.39
CA LEU A 270 8.02 2.27 -17.96
C LEU A 270 7.48 3.05 -19.14
N GLN A 271 7.01 2.35 -20.16
CA GLN A 271 6.31 2.91 -21.31
C GLN A 271 4.88 2.39 -21.33
N ILE A 272 3.89 3.27 -21.29
CA ILE A 272 2.47 2.91 -21.47
C ILE A 272 2.25 2.52 -22.93
N LEU A 273 1.53 1.40 -23.16
CA LEU A 273 1.29 0.79 -24.49
C LEU A 273 0.09 1.40 -25.20
#